data_2ead1798cdb616d9135934267ed799c2
#
_entry.id   2ead1798cdb616d9135934267ed799c2
#
_cell.length_a   1.000
_cell.length_b   1.000
_cell.length_c   1.000
_cell.angle_alpha   90.00
_cell.angle_beta   90.00
_cell.angle_gamma   90.00
#
_symmetry.space_group_name_H-M   'P 1'
#
loop_
_entity.id
_entity.type
_entity.pdbx_description
1 polymer ?
#
loop_
_entity_poly.entity_id
_entity_poly.type
_entity_poly.pdbx_seq_one_letter_code
_entity_poly.pdbx_strand_id
1 'polypeptide(L)'
;MKITELLSPENIRQGVSFSSKKRLFESIAHFVEEKLHCDKGKQACFESLFEREKLGNSGLGNGIAMPKAKIPLKVCDKAIAMFMQLDNPINYDSLDGKPVDLIFAILIPENQCETYIPILASLIEKLTDKNMLKQLRSAKSADEIWQVFEISDRAESSPEETQE
;
A
#
# COMPACT_ATOMS: atom_id res chain seq x y z
N MET A 1 -1.54 -2.31 -15.42
CA MET A 1 -2.21 -1.90 -14.16
C MET A 1 -1.64 -0.57 -13.68
N LYS A 2 -2.48 0.39 -13.45
CA LYS A 2 -2.07 1.72 -12.97
C LYS A 2 -2.27 1.82 -11.47
N ILE A 3 -1.25 2.30 -10.77
CA ILE A 3 -1.30 2.51 -9.31
C ILE A 3 -2.38 3.54 -8.97
N THR A 4 -2.54 4.56 -9.82
CA THR A 4 -3.52 5.63 -9.63
C THR A 4 -4.98 5.18 -9.78
N GLU A 5 -5.23 3.95 -10.21
CA GLU A 5 -6.57 3.35 -10.22
C GLU A 5 -6.96 2.80 -8.84
N LEU A 6 -5.96 2.42 -8.02
CA LEU A 6 -6.18 1.89 -6.67
C LEU A 6 -6.00 2.95 -5.59
N LEU A 7 -5.06 3.86 -5.81
CA LEU A 7 -4.67 4.89 -4.85
C LEU A 7 -5.24 6.24 -5.29
N SER A 8 -5.72 7.02 -4.35
CA SER A 8 -6.12 8.40 -4.60
C SER A 8 -5.32 9.36 -3.71
N PRO A 9 -5.19 10.65 -4.09
CA PRO A 9 -4.35 11.59 -3.35
C PRO A 9 -4.71 11.71 -1.86
N GLU A 10 -5.98 11.67 -1.53
CA GLU A 10 -6.43 11.76 -0.13
C GLU A 10 -6.07 10.54 0.71
N ASN A 11 -5.61 9.46 0.09
CA ASN A 11 -5.19 8.24 0.78
C ASN A 11 -3.67 8.16 0.97
N ILE A 12 -2.98 9.27 0.76
CA ILE A 12 -1.52 9.37 0.93
C ILE A 12 -1.22 10.13 2.22
N ARG A 13 -0.30 9.57 3.03
CA ARG A 13 0.18 10.21 4.27
C ARG A 13 1.68 10.38 4.17
N GLN A 14 2.14 11.62 4.19
CA GLN A 14 3.56 11.95 4.12
C GLN A 14 4.04 12.36 5.51
N GLY A 15 5.21 11.85 5.89
CA GLY A 15 5.87 12.29 7.12
C GLY A 15 5.20 11.83 8.40
N VAL A 16 4.62 10.62 8.41
CA VAL A 16 3.99 10.06 9.60
C VAL A 16 4.96 9.15 10.35
N SER A 17 4.69 8.91 11.62
CA SER A 17 5.54 8.09 12.48
C SER A 17 4.71 7.11 13.29
N PHE A 18 5.23 5.89 13.44
CA PHE A 18 4.63 4.86 14.29
C PHE A 18 5.71 4.21 15.14
N SER A 19 5.34 3.82 16.35
CA SER A 19 6.30 3.17 17.27
C SER A 19 6.49 1.68 16.98
N SER A 20 5.58 1.07 16.19
CA SER A 20 5.64 -0.36 15.93
C SER A 20 4.77 -0.73 14.72
N LYS A 21 4.99 -1.95 14.21
CA LYS A 21 4.17 -2.55 13.18
C LYS A 21 2.70 -2.65 13.61
N LYS A 22 2.46 -2.96 14.88
CA LYS A 22 1.11 -3.03 15.43
C LYS A 22 0.40 -1.67 15.33
N ARG A 23 1.08 -0.59 15.71
CA ARG A 23 0.53 0.77 15.62
C ARG A 23 0.27 1.18 14.19
N LEU A 24 1.16 0.78 13.28
CA LEU A 24 0.95 0.98 11.85
C LEU A 24 -0.33 0.29 11.39
N PHE A 25 -0.53 -0.97 11.76
CA PHE A 25 -1.72 -1.73 11.37
C PHE A 25 -3.00 -1.14 11.98
N GLU A 26 -2.94 -0.64 13.19
CA GLU A 26 -4.06 0.09 13.80
C GLU A 26 -4.42 1.34 12.98
N SER A 27 -3.43 2.04 12.47
CA SER A 27 -3.63 3.22 11.62
C SER A 27 -4.32 2.87 10.30
N ILE A 28 -3.94 1.75 9.68
CA ILE A 28 -4.58 1.27 8.46
C ILE A 28 -6.05 0.92 8.73
N ALA A 29 -6.31 0.24 9.84
CA ALA A 29 -7.68 -0.12 10.23
C ALA A 29 -8.53 1.13 10.53
N HIS A 30 -7.95 2.13 11.17
CA HIS A 30 -8.62 3.40 11.43
C HIS A 30 -8.98 4.13 10.14
N PHE A 31 -8.10 4.09 9.15
CA PHE A 31 -8.37 4.62 7.82
C PHE A 31 -9.61 3.97 7.19
N VAL A 32 -9.75 2.65 7.32
CA VAL A 32 -10.93 1.93 6.83
C VAL A 32 -12.20 2.44 7.52
N GLU A 33 -12.15 2.63 8.85
CA GLU A 33 -13.28 3.16 9.61
C GLU A 33 -13.69 4.54 9.11
N GLU A 34 -12.74 5.44 8.95
CA GLU A 34 -13.00 6.80 8.47
C GLU A 34 -13.50 6.84 7.03
N LYS A 35 -12.85 6.08 6.15
CA LYS A 35 -13.16 6.10 4.72
C LYS A 35 -14.51 5.46 4.42
N LEU A 36 -14.83 4.38 5.10
CA LEU A 36 -16.02 3.57 4.83
C LEU A 36 -17.12 3.74 5.87
N HIS A 37 -16.87 4.55 6.91
CA HIS A 37 -17.84 4.86 7.96
C HIS A 37 -18.41 3.60 8.64
N CYS A 38 -17.54 2.63 8.96
CA CYS A 38 -17.97 1.33 9.49
C CYS A 38 -16.99 0.79 10.54
N ASP A 39 -17.45 0.70 11.80
CA ASP A 39 -16.65 0.16 12.91
C ASP A 39 -16.31 -1.32 12.70
N LYS A 40 -17.23 -2.09 12.14
CA LYS A 40 -16.99 -3.49 11.83
C LYS A 40 -15.90 -3.67 10.78
N GLY A 41 -15.80 -2.71 9.86
CA GLY A 41 -14.75 -2.69 8.86
C GLY A 41 -13.37 -2.49 9.49
N LYS A 42 -13.27 -1.65 10.51
CA LYS A 42 -12.01 -1.42 11.24
C LYS A 42 -11.51 -2.70 11.89
N GLN A 43 -12.38 -3.38 12.65
CA GLN A 43 -11.99 -4.62 13.33
C GLN A 43 -11.63 -5.72 12.33
N ALA A 44 -12.45 -5.90 11.30
CA ALA A 44 -12.20 -6.90 10.27
C ALA A 44 -10.87 -6.63 9.55
N CYS A 45 -10.58 -5.38 9.25
CA CYS A 45 -9.32 -4.97 8.61
C CYS A 45 -8.13 -5.29 9.50
N PHE A 46 -8.20 -4.91 10.78
CA PHE A 46 -7.11 -5.13 11.73
C PHE A 46 -6.80 -6.63 11.88
N GLU A 47 -7.82 -7.43 12.09
CA GLU A 47 -7.66 -8.88 12.22
C GLU A 47 -7.10 -9.51 10.94
N SER A 48 -7.62 -9.10 9.79
CA SER A 48 -7.19 -9.62 8.51
C SER A 48 -5.71 -9.28 8.20
N LEU A 49 -5.26 -8.07 8.56
CA LEU A 49 -3.86 -7.68 8.41
C LEU A 49 -2.94 -8.63 9.16
N PHE A 50 -3.25 -8.94 10.41
CA PHE A 50 -2.43 -9.83 11.22
C PHE A 50 -2.52 -11.28 10.78
N GLU A 51 -3.68 -11.75 10.38
CA GLU A 51 -3.84 -13.10 9.83
C GLU A 51 -2.98 -13.31 8.60
N ARG A 52 -2.98 -12.31 7.70
CA ARG A 52 -2.15 -12.36 6.49
C ARG A 52 -0.66 -12.35 6.82
N GLU A 53 -0.24 -11.55 7.82
CA GLU A 53 1.16 -11.49 8.25
C GLU A 53 1.66 -12.80 8.85
N LYS A 54 0.79 -13.56 9.50
CA LYS A 54 1.13 -14.90 10.02
C LYS A 54 1.46 -15.90 8.91
N LEU A 55 0.89 -15.69 7.72
CA LEU A 55 1.15 -16.55 6.56
C LEU A 55 2.48 -16.21 5.89
N GLY A 56 2.95 -15.00 6.05
CA GLY A 56 4.21 -14.53 5.49
C GLY A 56 4.33 -13.03 5.62
N ASN A 57 5.54 -12.56 5.87
CA ASN A 57 5.82 -11.14 6.05
C ASN A 57 5.52 -10.35 4.78
N SER A 58 4.84 -9.22 4.89
CA SER A 58 4.46 -8.39 3.76
C SER A 58 5.55 -7.38 3.34
N GLY A 59 6.72 -7.41 3.95
CA GLY A 59 7.86 -6.64 3.51
C GLY A 59 8.34 -7.12 2.15
N LEU A 60 8.57 -6.17 1.24
CA LEU A 60 9.04 -6.47 -0.13
C LEU A 60 10.55 -6.36 -0.27
N GLY A 61 11.24 -5.97 0.79
CA GLY A 61 12.66 -5.64 0.75
C GLY A 61 12.90 -4.17 0.46
N ASN A 62 14.11 -3.71 0.69
CA ASN A 62 14.54 -2.34 0.41
C ASN A 62 13.71 -1.26 1.13
N GLY A 63 13.13 -1.61 2.27
CA GLY A 63 12.42 -0.64 3.11
C GLY A 63 10.97 -0.38 2.74
N ILE A 64 10.40 -1.14 1.83
CA ILE A 64 8.97 -1.03 1.49
C ILE A 64 8.20 -2.28 1.90
N ALA A 65 6.96 -2.10 2.35
CA ALA A 65 6.06 -3.20 2.69
C ALA A 65 4.71 -3.00 2.01
N MET A 66 4.04 -4.11 1.69
CA MET A 66 2.71 -4.10 1.09
C MET A 66 1.76 -4.96 1.91
N PRO A 67 1.32 -4.46 3.08
CA PRO A 67 0.34 -5.18 3.87
C PRO A 67 -1.00 -5.28 3.16
N LYS A 68 -1.67 -6.41 3.32
CA LYS A 68 -2.93 -6.73 2.65
C LYS A 68 -3.97 -7.16 3.67
N ALA A 69 -5.21 -6.75 3.43
CA ALA A 69 -6.34 -7.18 4.24
C ALA A 69 -7.53 -7.50 3.36
N LYS A 70 -8.32 -8.49 3.80
CA LYS A 70 -9.61 -8.80 3.21
C LYS A 70 -10.66 -7.97 3.94
N ILE A 71 -11.52 -7.31 3.19
CA ILE A 71 -12.58 -6.48 3.75
C ILE A 71 -13.91 -7.12 3.40
N PRO A 72 -14.86 -7.23 4.35
CA PRO A 72 -16.19 -7.75 4.05
C PRO A 72 -16.86 -6.98 2.91
N LEU A 73 -17.54 -7.69 2.02
CA LEU A 73 -18.19 -7.07 0.86
C LEU A 73 -19.21 -6.00 1.26
N LYS A 74 -19.84 -6.14 2.42
CA LYS A 74 -20.78 -5.14 2.95
C LYS A 74 -20.11 -3.81 3.25
N VAL A 75 -18.80 -3.82 3.51
CA VAL A 75 -18.04 -2.63 3.86
C VAL A 75 -17.48 -1.96 2.62
N CYS A 76 -17.00 -2.74 1.67
CA CYS A 76 -16.35 -2.23 0.48
C CYS A 76 -16.54 -3.18 -0.70
N ASP A 77 -16.92 -2.67 -1.86
CA ASP A 77 -17.10 -3.46 -3.08
C ASP A 77 -15.95 -3.30 -4.09
N LYS A 78 -14.99 -2.44 -3.78
CA LYS A 78 -13.80 -2.19 -4.61
C LYS A 78 -12.55 -2.21 -3.76
N ALA A 79 -11.42 -2.65 -4.32
CA ALA A 79 -10.15 -2.56 -3.64
C ALA A 79 -9.76 -1.10 -3.44
N ILE A 80 -9.15 -0.82 -2.29
CA ILE A 80 -8.70 0.52 -1.91
C ILE A 80 -7.24 0.41 -1.48
N ALA A 81 -6.39 1.33 -1.92
CA ALA A 81 -5.02 1.41 -1.47
C ALA A 81 -4.79 2.64 -0.61
N MET A 82 -3.81 2.54 0.27
CA MET A 82 -3.32 3.63 1.11
C MET A 82 -1.80 3.62 1.05
N PHE A 83 -1.19 4.79 0.92
CA PHE A 83 0.27 4.90 0.93
C PHE A 83 0.75 5.79 2.07
N MET A 84 1.82 5.34 2.76
CA MET A 84 2.42 6.12 3.84
C MET A 84 3.93 6.18 3.67
N GLN A 85 4.48 7.39 3.82
CA GLN A 85 5.90 7.63 3.94
C GLN A 85 6.19 7.93 5.41
N LEU A 86 7.03 7.11 6.04
CA LEU A 86 7.35 7.26 7.46
C LEU A 86 8.57 8.15 7.64
N ASP A 87 8.51 9.06 8.64
CA ASP A 87 9.67 9.87 9.03
C ASP A 87 10.78 9.02 9.61
N ASN A 88 10.40 7.99 10.37
CA ASN A 88 11.34 7.08 11.00
C ASN A 88 11.03 5.66 10.57
N PRO A 89 12.01 4.90 10.05
CA PRO A 89 11.78 3.50 9.71
C PRO A 89 11.42 2.69 10.95
N ILE A 90 10.59 1.67 10.75
CA ILE A 90 10.19 0.77 11.84
C ILE A 90 10.73 -0.64 11.61
N ASN A 91 10.93 -1.37 12.70
CA ASN A 91 11.24 -2.78 12.61
C ASN A 91 9.99 -3.52 12.12
N TYR A 92 10.09 -4.12 10.94
CA TYR A 92 8.98 -4.81 10.30
C TYR A 92 9.21 -6.32 10.25
N ASP A 93 10.35 -6.78 10.75
CA ASP A 93 10.80 -8.17 10.65
C ASP A 93 10.86 -8.66 9.21
N SER A 94 11.21 -7.77 8.28
CA SER A 94 11.35 -8.11 6.86
C SER A 94 12.44 -9.15 6.65
N LEU A 95 12.27 -9.96 5.60
CA LEU A 95 13.22 -11.05 5.30
C LEU A 95 14.64 -10.56 5.03
N ASP A 96 14.81 -9.36 4.51
CA ASP A 96 16.13 -8.77 4.26
C ASP A 96 16.76 -8.11 5.50
N GLY A 97 16.06 -8.12 6.63
CA GLY A 97 16.52 -7.52 7.88
C GLY A 97 16.51 -6.01 7.92
N LYS A 98 16.07 -5.34 6.87
CA LYS A 98 16.05 -3.87 6.82
C LYS A 98 14.76 -3.31 7.41
N PRO A 99 14.83 -2.16 8.11
CA PRO A 99 13.62 -1.49 8.58
C PRO A 99 12.81 -0.94 7.40
N VAL A 100 11.53 -0.66 7.66
CA VAL A 100 10.58 -0.23 6.64
C VAL A 100 10.16 1.22 6.88
N ASP A 101 10.21 2.03 5.82
CA ASP A 101 9.82 3.44 5.85
C ASP A 101 8.75 3.81 4.80
N LEU A 102 8.41 2.87 3.91
CA LEU A 102 7.37 3.06 2.90
C LEU A 102 6.34 1.95 3.01
N ILE A 103 5.06 2.32 3.02
CA ILE A 103 3.95 1.38 3.19
C ILE A 103 2.94 1.58 2.06
N PHE A 104 2.69 0.53 1.30
CA PHE A 104 1.60 0.49 0.33
C PHE A 104 0.60 -0.56 0.80
N ALA A 105 -0.42 -0.12 1.53
CA ALA A 105 -1.45 -1.03 2.03
C ALA A 105 -2.55 -1.20 0.99
N ILE A 106 -2.98 -2.43 0.77
CA ILE A 106 -4.08 -2.72 -0.15
C ILE A 106 -5.17 -3.52 0.56
N LEU A 107 -6.40 -3.04 0.42
CA LEU A 107 -7.58 -3.58 1.07
C LEU A 107 -8.50 -4.13 0.00
N ILE A 108 -8.73 -5.44 0.01
CA ILE A 108 -9.40 -6.16 -1.08
C ILE A 108 -10.72 -6.72 -0.58
N PRO A 109 -11.85 -6.49 -1.30
CA PRO A 109 -13.11 -7.16 -0.95
C PRO A 109 -12.93 -8.67 -0.91
N GLU A 110 -13.51 -9.32 0.07
CA GLU A 110 -13.29 -10.75 0.34
C GLU A 110 -13.61 -11.67 -0.84
N ASN A 111 -14.51 -11.28 -1.72
CA ASN A 111 -14.89 -12.07 -2.89
C ASN A 111 -14.03 -11.78 -4.13
N GLN A 112 -13.05 -10.89 -4.05
CA GLN A 112 -12.25 -10.45 -5.21
C GLN A 112 -10.76 -10.80 -5.07
N CYS A 113 -10.38 -11.58 -4.06
CA CYS A 113 -8.96 -11.86 -3.80
C CYS A 113 -8.27 -12.53 -4.99
N GLU A 114 -8.91 -13.49 -5.64
CA GLU A 114 -8.34 -14.16 -6.81
C GLU A 114 -8.18 -13.22 -8.00
N THR A 115 -9.13 -12.32 -8.19
CA THR A 115 -9.09 -11.30 -9.25
C THR A 115 -7.86 -10.41 -9.13
N TYR A 116 -7.43 -10.13 -7.90
CA TYR A 116 -6.31 -9.23 -7.65
C TYR A 116 -4.93 -9.90 -7.64
N ILE A 117 -4.85 -11.23 -7.73
CA ILE A 117 -3.54 -11.92 -7.74
C ILE A 117 -2.60 -11.38 -8.83
N PRO A 118 -2.98 -11.29 -10.12
CA PRO A 118 -2.08 -10.74 -11.12
C PRO A 118 -1.81 -9.25 -10.93
N ILE A 119 -2.76 -8.52 -10.38
CA ILE A 119 -2.61 -7.08 -10.08
C ILE A 119 -1.56 -6.89 -8.99
N LEU A 120 -1.61 -7.72 -7.94
CA LEU A 120 -0.62 -7.68 -6.86
C LEU A 120 0.78 -7.98 -7.35
N ALA A 121 0.93 -8.96 -8.25
CA ALA A 121 2.23 -9.29 -8.84
C ALA A 121 2.81 -8.09 -9.61
N SER A 122 1.98 -7.41 -10.39
CA SER A 122 2.37 -6.20 -11.13
C SER A 122 2.75 -5.06 -10.19
N LEU A 123 1.99 -4.87 -9.10
CA LEU A 123 2.31 -3.86 -8.10
C LEU A 123 3.64 -4.13 -7.41
N ILE A 124 3.91 -5.37 -7.05
CA ILE A 124 5.18 -5.74 -6.40
C ILE A 124 6.35 -5.39 -7.32
N GLU A 125 6.23 -5.69 -8.60
CA GLU A 125 7.27 -5.37 -9.57
C GLU A 125 7.57 -3.88 -9.62
N LYS A 126 6.53 -3.04 -9.65
CA LYS A 126 6.67 -1.58 -9.65
C LYS A 126 7.23 -1.05 -8.34
N LEU A 127 6.72 -1.55 -7.22
CA LEU A 127 7.08 -1.08 -5.88
C LEU A 127 8.46 -1.58 -5.41
N THR A 128 9.09 -2.47 -6.16
CA THR A 128 10.46 -2.90 -5.87
C THR A 128 11.49 -2.22 -6.78
N ASP A 129 11.06 -1.37 -7.69
CA ASP A 129 11.96 -0.56 -8.51
C ASP A 129 12.71 0.46 -7.65
N LYS A 130 14.03 0.36 -7.62
CA LYS A 130 14.87 1.20 -6.74
C LYS A 130 14.76 2.67 -7.05
N ASN A 131 14.60 3.03 -8.32
CA ASN A 131 14.47 4.43 -8.71
C ASN A 131 13.16 5.03 -8.20
N MET A 132 12.06 4.28 -8.30
CA MET A 132 10.78 4.71 -7.74
C MET A 132 10.87 4.88 -6.22
N LEU A 133 11.48 3.93 -5.51
CA LEU A 133 11.62 4.03 -4.05
C LEU A 133 12.41 5.25 -3.64
N LYS A 134 13.47 5.57 -4.38
CA LYS A 134 14.28 6.77 -4.13
C LYS A 134 13.45 8.04 -4.30
N GLN A 135 12.65 8.11 -5.34
CA GLN A 135 11.78 9.25 -5.60
C GLN A 135 10.70 9.39 -4.52
N LEU A 136 10.10 8.29 -4.09
CA LEU A 136 9.11 8.30 -3.03
C LEU A 136 9.70 8.79 -1.70
N ARG A 137 10.94 8.40 -1.40
CA ARG A 137 11.63 8.86 -0.19
C ARG A 137 12.02 10.33 -0.23
N SER A 138 12.29 10.85 -1.41
CA SER A 138 12.67 12.26 -1.60
C SER A 138 11.47 13.20 -1.59
N ALA A 139 10.27 12.70 -1.76
CA ALA A 139 9.05 13.51 -1.80
C ALA A 139 8.79 14.15 -0.43
N LYS A 140 8.38 15.41 -0.43
CA LYS A 140 8.18 16.20 0.79
C LYS A 140 6.72 16.53 1.07
N SER A 141 5.81 16.04 0.24
CA SER A 141 4.38 16.25 0.41
C SER A 141 3.60 15.09 -0.21
N ALA A 142 2.33 14.96 0.17
CA ALA A 142 1.43 13.98 -0.44
C ALA A 142 1.29 14.22 -1.95
N ASP A 143 1.26 15.49 -2.38
CA ASP A 143 1.16 15.83 -3.80
C ASP A 143 2.39 15.36 -4.58
N GLU A 144 3.58 15.52 -4.03
CA GLU A 144 4.81 15.04 -4.67
C GLU A 144 4.81 13.52 -4.78
N ILE A 145 4.35 12.82 -3.74
CA ILE A 145 4.21 11.36 -3.77
C ILE A 145 3.25 10.93 -4.88
N TRP A 146 2.10 11.58 -4.96
CA TRP A 146 1.11 11.31 -6.00
C TRP A 146 1.70 11.49 -7.39
N GLN A 147 2.48 12.56 -7.60
CA GLN A 147 3.14 12.82 -8.87
C GLN A 147 4.12 11.72 -9.27
N VAL A 148 4.84 11.13 -8.30
CA VAL A 148 5.73 10.00 -8.57
C VAL A 148 4.94 8.85 -9.17
N PHE A 149 3.80 8.51 -8.59
CA PHE A 149 2.95 7.44 -9.09
C PHE A 149 2.34 7.76 -10.45
N GLU A 150 1.89 9.00 -10.65
CA GLU A 150 1.35 9.44 -11.95
C GLU A 150 2.38 9.34 -13.07
N ILE A 151 3.60 9.77 -12.80
CA ILE A 151 4.71 9.70 -13.77
C ILE A 151 5.04 8.24 -14.08
N SER A 152 5.08 7.39 -13.08
CA SER A 152 5.32 5.96 -13.27
C SER A 152 4.25 5.31 -14.15
N ASP A 153 2.99 5.65 -13.92
CA ASP A 153 1.89 5.13 -14.73
C ASP A 153 1.97 5.59 -16.18
N ARG A 154 2.35 6.84 -16.43
CA ARG A 154 2.54 7.37 -17.79
C ARG A 154 3.71 6.71 -18.50
N ALA A 155 4.82 6.50 -17.80
CA ALA A 155 5.99 5.84 -18.38
C ALA A 155 5.68 4.42 -18.81
N GLU A 156 4.83 3.70 -18.07
CA GLU A 156 4.38 2.37 -18.44
C GLU A 156 3.56 2.37 -19.73
N SER A 157 2.78 3.41 -19.97
CA SER A 157 1.94 3.55 -21.16
C SER A 157 2.74 3.93 -22.42
N SER A 158 3.87 4.66 -22.25
CA SER A 158 4.68 5.20 -23.34
C SER A 158 5.20 4.17 -24.36
N PRO A 159 5.69 2.98 -23.95
CA PRO A 159 6.20 2.01 -24.91
C PRO A 159 5.16 1.50 -25.90
N GLU A 160 3.90 1.47 -25.51
CA GLU A 160 2.81 1.03 -26.40
C GLU A 160 2.54 2.07 -27.46
N GLU A 161 2.62 3.34 -27.14
CA GLU A 161 2.41 4.44 -28.09
C GLU A 161 3.52 4.52 -29.12
N THR A 162 4.73 4.18 -28.76
CA THR A 162 5.89 4.24 -29.66
C THR A 162 5.99 3.07 -30.63
N GLN A 163 5.23 2.01 -30.42
CA GLN A 163 5.22 0.83 -31.29
C GLN A 163 4.23 0.96 -32.45
N GLU A 164 3.39 1.93 -32.43
CA GLU A 164 2.45 2.22 -33.50
C GLU A 164 3.08 3.16 -34.54
#